data_85789ba9a49ae55b142b5a5d32c79b40
#
_entry.id   85789ba9a49ae55b142b5a5d32c79b40
#
_cell.length_a   1.000
_cell.length_b   1.000
_cell.length_c   1.000
_cell.angle_alpha   90.00
_cell.angle_beta   90.00
_cell.angle_gamma   90.00
#
_symmetry.space_group_name_H-M   'P 1'
#
loop_
_entity.id
_entity.type
_entity.pdbx_description
1 polymer ?
#
loop_
_entity_poly.entity_id
_entity_poly.type
_entity_poly.pdbx_seq_one_letter_code
_entity_poly.pdbx_strand_id
1 'polypeptide(L)'
;TGESTFSPTTYKFAVMDADNSEISRALIAYLEQGNEKVHIEDKKEVIQDEIYNRSISCVLRIPSGFFESYLSGSKNKKMEVIGVPGTIYKESFEQMITQYMNLVRGYIGGGFSVKEALAKAGKADEKTVDVNVLETGGKTTHSYVYYFFAYVPYILLCLCIVGISPVLVVLHKPQIRERIQCSSYSF
;
A
#
# COMPACT_ATOMS: atom_id res chain seq x y z
N THR A 1 24.33 1.90 12.15
CA THR A 1 24.01 2.37 10.80
C THR A 1 23.43 1.19 10.04
N GLY A 2 22.14 0.90 10.26
CA GLY A 2 21.42 -0.07 9.48
C GLY A 2 20.86 0.64 8.26
N GLU A 3 21.47 0.42 7.10
CA GLU A 3 20.83 0.72 5.83
C GLU A 3 19.57 -0.15 5.75
N SER A 4 18.41 0.46 5.87
CA SER A 4 17.15 -0.21 5.56
C SER A 4 17.09 -0.36 4.04
N THR A 5 17.66 -1.43 3.53
CA THR A 5 17.45 -1.84 2.14
C THR A 5 15.96 -2.11 1.98
N PHE A 6 15.30 -1.26 1.21
CA PHE A 6 13.92 -1.48 0.78
C PHE A 6 13.88 -2.76 -0.06
N SER A 7 13.32 -3.82 0.50
CA SER A 7 13.03 -5.03 -0.28
C SER A 7 11.63 -4.87 -0.86
N PRO A 8 11.49 -4.87 -2.20
CA PRO A 8 10.17 -4.82 -2.80
C PRO A 8 9.36 -6.05 -2.36
N THR A 9 8.14 -5.81 -1.90
CA THR A 9 7.25 -6.89 -1.49
C THR A 9 6.78 -7.65 -2.73
N THR A 10 7.07 -8.94 -2.81
CA THR A 10 6.59 -9.80 -3.88
C THR A 10 5.12 -10.13 -3.65
N TYR A 11 4.28 -9.93 -4.66
CA TYR A 11 2.85 -10.24 -4.61
C TYR A 11 2.54 -11.51 -5.39
N LYS A 12 1.56 -12.27 -4.89
CA LYS A 12 0.95 -13.36 -5.66
C LYS A 12 -0.26 -12.81 -6.38
N PHE A 13 -0.29 -12.96 -7.70
CA PHE A 13 -1.38 -12.45 -8.51
C PHE A 13 -1.86 -13.47 -9.53
N ALA A 14 -3.11 -13.38 -9.93
CA ALA A 14 -3.67 -14.15 -11.02
C ALA A 14 -4.10 -13.24 -12.16
N VAL A 15 -4.11 -13.77 -13.39
CA VAL A 15 -4.50 -13.02 -14.58
C VAL A 15 -5.58 -13.78 -15.34
N MET A 16 -6.64 -13.08 -15.68
CA MET A 16 -7.72 -13.50 -16.56
C MET A 16 -7.64 -12.66 -17.84
N ASP A 17 -6.87 -13.15 -18.80
CA ASP A 17 -6.63 -12.46 -20.08
C ASP A 17 -7.57 -12.99 -21.16
N ALA A 18 -8.62 -12.23 -21.48
CA ALA A 18 -9.54 -12.50 -22.58
C ALA A 18 -9.13 -11.82 -23.90
N ASP A 19 -8.15 -10.90 -23.86
CA ASP A 19 -7.68 -10.16 -25.01
C ASP A 19 -6.57 -10.89 -25.78
N ASN A 20 -5.68 -11.55 -25.05
CA ASN A 20 -4.54 -12.31 -25.56
C ASN A 20 -3.70 -11.58 -26.63
N SER A 21 -3.58 -10.27 -26.48
CA SER A 21 -2.89 -9.36 -27.38
C SER A 21 -1.39 -9.27 -27.09
N GLU A 22 -0.63 -8.58 -27.95
CA GLU A 22 0.79 -8.29 -27.68
C GLU A 22 0.98 -7.43 -26.43
N ILE A 23 0.08 -6.48 -26.20
CA ILE A 23 0.13 -5.60 -25.01
C ILE A 23 -0.18 -6.38 -23.72
N SER A 24 -1.22 -7.23 -23.75
CA SER A 24 -1.60 -8.02 -22.56
C SER A 24 -0.47 -8.97 -22.15
N ARG A 25 0.12 -9.66 -23.13
CA ARG A 25 1.27 -10.56 -22.86
C ARG A 25 2.50 -9.82 -22.36
N ALA A 26 2.82 -8.65 -22.91
CA ALA A 26 3.95 -7.84 -22.46
C ALA A 26 3.72 -7.28 -21.05
N LEU A 27 2.50 -6.84 -20.73
CA LEU A 27 2.13 -6.42 -19.39
C LEU A 27 2.26 -7.55 -18.37
N ILE A 28 1.76 -8.74 -18.70
CA ILE A 28 1.87 -9.93 -17.85
C ILE A 28 3.34 -10.26 -17.60
N ALA A 29 4.18 -10.28 -18.64
CA ALA A 29 5.61 -10.53 -18.51
C ALA A 29 6.32 -9.48 -17.64
N TYR A 30 5.91 -8.22 -17.73
CA TYR A 30 6.41 -7.16 -16.85
C TYR A 30 6.03 -7.40 -15.38
N LEU A 31 4.78 -7.75 -15.11
CA LEU A 31 4.31 -8.02 -13.76
C LEU A 31 4.97 -9.27 -13.14
N GLU A 32 5.32 -10.27 -13.94
CA GLU A 32 6.03 -11.49 -13.52
C GLU A 32 7.49 -11.22 -13.10
N GLN A 33 8.12 -10.12 -13.51
CA GLN A 33 9.51 -9.80 -13.14
C GLN A 33 9.69 -9.56 -11.63
N GLY A 34 8.66 -9.02 -10.96
CA GLY A 34 8.72 -8.73 -9.53
C GLY A 34 7.71 -9.51 -8.67
N ASN A 35 6.83 -10.29 -9.29
CA ASN A 35 5.71 -10.92 -8.60
C ASN A 35 5.51 -12.36 -9.06
N GLU A 36 4.84 -13.16 -8.23
CA GLU A 36 4.54 -14.57 -8.51
C GLU A 36 3.15 -14.71 -9.14
N LYS A 37 3.10 -15.19 -10.39
CA LYS A 37 1.84 -15.48 -11.06
C LYS A 37 1.32 -16.84 -10.65
N VAL A 38 0.07 -16.87 -10.21
CA VAL A 38 -0.67 -18.07 -9.84
C VAL A 38 -1.79 -18.32 -10.86
N HIS A 39 -2.00 -19.57 -11.23
CA HIS A 39 -3.12 -19.93 -12.10
C HIS A 39 -4.31 -20.32 -11.25
N ILE A 40 -5.46 -19.68 -11.49
CA ILE A 40 -6.74 -19.96 -10.84
C ILE A 40 -7.86 -20.10 -11.87
N GLU A 41 -8.93 -20.78 -11.51
CA GLU A 41 -10.13 -20.87 -12.35
C GLU A 41 -10.90 -19.54 -12.32
N ASP A 42 -11.44 -19.12 -13.50
CA ASP A 42 -12.29 -17.93 -13.61
C ASP A 42 -13.71 -18.21 -13.08
N LYS A 43 -13.80 -18.50 -11.80
CA LYS A 43 -15.04 -18.63 -11.06
C LYS A 43 -15.05 -17.63 -9.93
N LYS A 44 -16.13 -16.87 -9.81
CA LYS A 44 -16.24 -15.80 -8.79
C LYS A 44 -16.01 -16.34 -7.37
N GLU A 45 -16.53 -17.52 -7.07
CA GLU A 45 -16.40 -18.17 -5.76
C GLU A 45 -14.94 -18.52 -5.47
N VAL A 46 -14.24 -19.13 -6.44
CA VAL A 46 -12.82 -19.49 -6.30
C VAL A 46 -11.97 -18.24 -6.11
N ILE A 47 -12.21 -17.18 -6.89
CA ILE A 47 -11.48 -15.90 -6.75
C ILE A 47 -11.69 -15.30 -5.35
N GLN A 48 -12.94 -15.34 -4.84
CA GLN A 48 -13.24 -14.83 -3.51
C GLN A 48 -12.56 -15.64 -2.41
N ASP A 49 -12.58 -16.95 -2.50
CA ASP A 49 -11.95 -17.85 -1.53
C ASP A 49 -10.42 -17.68 -1.51
N GLU A 50 -9.80 -17.61 -2.69
CA GLU A 50 -8.34 -17.43 -2.80
C GLU A 50 -7.88 -16.06 -2.26
N ILE A 51 -8.65 -14.99 -2.51
CA ILE A 51 -8.38 -13.67 -1.93
C ILE A 51 -8.63 -13.66 -0.43
N TYR A 52 -9.71 -14.31 0.05
CA TYR A 52 -10.04 -14.39 1.47
C TYR A 52 -8.97 -15.16 2.25
N ASN A 53 -8.50 -16.28 1.72
CA ASN A 53 -7.44 -17.08 2.31
C ASN A 53 -6.04 -16.47 2.14
N ARG A 54 -5.93 -15.32 1.47
CA ARG A 54 -4.66 -14.63 1.17
C ARG A 54 -3.67 -15.48 0.36
N SER A 55 -4.16 -16.49 -0.37
CA SER A 55 -3.35 -17.28 -1.30
C SER A 55 -2.90 -16.42 -2.48
N ILE A 56 -3.75 -15.45 -2.89
CA ILE A 56 -3.45 -14.42 -3.87
C ILE A 56 -3.79 -13.03 -3.33
N SER A 57 -3.03 -12.04 -3.77
CA SER A 57 -3.25 -10.65 -3.36
C SER A 57 -4.22 -9.92 -4.27
N CYS A 58 -4.13 -10.17 -5.59
CA CYS A 58 -4.93 -9.49 -6.61
C CYS A 58 -5.19 -10.40 -7.81
N VAL A 59 -6.28 -10.12 -8.52
CA VAL A 59 -6.60 -10.72 -9.82
C VAL A 59 -6.72 -9.61 -10.85
N LEU A 60 -5.97 -9.70 -11.94
CA LEU A 60 -6.07 -8.80 -13.07
C LEU A 60 -6.98 -9.40 -14.13
N ARG A 61 -8.07 -8.70 -14.48
CA ARG A 61 -8.96 -9.08 -15.57
C ARG A 61 -8.77 -8.14 -16.75
N ILE A 62 -8.41 -8.69 -17.90
CA ILE A 62 -8.20 -7.97 -19.16
C ILE A 62 -9.35 -8.35 -20.10
N PRO A 63 -10.26 -7.41 -20.45
CA PRO A 63 -11.38 -7.72 -21.31
C PRO A 63 -10.93 -7.86 -22.78
N SER A 64 -11.63 -8.67 -23.56
CA SER A 64 -11.38 -8.83 -24.99
C SER A 64 -11.51 -7.51 -25.75
N GLY A 65 -10.60 -7.23 -26.70
CA GLY A 65 -10.50 -5.97 -27.48
C GLY A 65 -10.00 -4.79 -26.65
N PHE A 66 -9.33 -5.05 -25.54
CA PHE A 66 -8.64 -4.01 -24.76
C PHE A 66 -7.56 -3.31 -25.59
N PHE A 67 -6.79 -4.07 -26.35
CA PHE A 67 -5.70 -3.55 -27.20
C PHE A 67 -6.18 -2.50 -28.20
N GLU A 68 -7.25 -2.80 -28.94
CA GLU A 68 -7.81 -1.88 -29.93
C GLU A 68 -8.37 -0.61 -29.27
N SER A 69 -9.07 -0.78 -28.15
CA SER A 69 -9.60 0.32 -27.36
C SER A 69 -8.49 1.22 -26.80
N TYR A 70 -7.39 0.63 -26.39
CA TYR A 70 -6.23 1.36 -25.88
C TYR A 70 -5.52 2.17 -26.97
N LEU A 71 -5.27 1.59 -28.14
CA LEU A 71 -4.63 2.28 -29.27
C LEU A 71 -5.51 3.42 -29.84
N SER A 72 -6.83 3.19 -29.91
CA SER A 72 -7.78 4.23 -30.41
C SER A 72 -8.02 5.35 -29.39
N GLY A 73 -7.45 5.26 -28.18
CA GLY A 73 -7.70 6.21 -27.09
C GLY A 73 -9.12 6.16 -26.52
N SER A 74 -9.91 5.16 -26.92
CA SER A 74 -11.27 4.95 -26.41
C SER A 74 -11.22 4.44 -24.97
N LYS A 75 -12.06 4.98 -24.08
CA LYS A 75 -12.15 4.56 -22.68
C LYS A 75 -13.20 3.46 -22.43
N ASN A 76 -13.68 2.82 -23.50
CA ASN A 76 -14.81 1.89 -23.41
C ASN A 76 -14.46 0.57 -22.72
N LYS A 77 -13.19 0.13 -22.80
CA LYS A 77 -12.73 -1.11 -22.17
C LYS A 77 -11.60 -0.79 -21.19
N LYS A 78 -11.78 -1.17 -19.95
CA LYS A 78 -10.80 -0.95 -18.88
C LYS A 78 -10.41 -2.30 -18.29
N MET A 79 -9.15 -2.41 -17.90
CA MET A 79 -8.70 -3.51 -17.04
C MET A 79 -9.30 -3.33 -15.66
N GLU A 80 -9.61 -4.44 -15.03
CA GLU A 80 -10.15 -4.48 -13.68
C GLU A 80 -9.18 -5.24 -12.76
N VAL A 81 -8.84 -4.64 -11.63
CA VAL A 81 -8.06 -5.27 -10.57
C VAL A 81 -9.01 -5.63 -9.43
N ILE A 82 -9.19 -6.93 -9.23
CA ILE A 82 -9.99 -7.49 -8.15
C ILE A 82 -9.06 -7.79 -6.97
N GLY A 83 -9.39 -7.28 -5.80
CA GLY A 83 -8.62 -7.47 -4.58
C GLY A 83 -9.35 -6.86 -3.40
N VAL A 84 -8.80 -6.98 -2.19
CA VAL A 84 -9.41 -6.40 -1.00
C VAL A 84 -9.32 -4.88 -1.08
N PRO A 85 -10.45 -4.15 -1.04
CA PRO A 85 -10.44 -2.68 -1.12
C PRO A 85 -9.65 -2.05 0.03
N GLY A 86 -8.92 -0.96 -0.26
CA GLY A 86 -8.16 -0.21 0.73
C GLY A 86 -6.89 -0.92 1.24
N THR A 87 -6.45 -1.97 0.56
CA THR A 87 -5.18 -2.62 0.87
C THR A 87 -4.05 -2.00 0.04
N ILE A 88 -2.88 -1.83 0.68
CA ILE A 88 -1.67 -1.36 0.01
C ILE A 88 -1.34 -2.24 -1.21
N TYR A 89 -1.62 -3.54 -1.12
CA TYR A 89 -1.36 -4.51 -2.19
C TYR A 89 -2.14 -4.18 -3.48
N LYS A 90 -3.44 -3.93 -3.38
CA LYS A 90 -4.29 -3.60 -4.52
C LYS A 90 -3.87 -2.28 -5.14
N GLU A 91 -3.67 -1.25 -4.31
CA GLU A 91 -3.29 0.09 -4.76
C GLU A 91 -1.93 0.09 -5.44
N SER A 92 -0.92 -0.59 -4.88
CA SER A 92 0.40 -0.72 -5.48
C SER A 92 0.35 -1.48 -6.81
N PHE A 93 -0.45 -2.53 -6.90
CA PHE A 93 -0.60 -3.30 -8.12
C PHE A 93 -1.28 -2.50 -9.24
N GLU A 94 -2.35 -1.75 -8.91
CA GLU A 94 -2.99 -0.81 -9.84
C GLU A 94 -2.03 0.29 -10.32
N GLN A 95 -1.19 0.77 -9.42
CA GLN A 95 -0.18 1.78 -9.73
C GLN A 95 0.89 1.23 -10.69
N MET A 96 1.39 0.00 -10.47
CA MET A 96 2.35 -0.65 -11.37
C MET A 96 1.78 -0.81 -12.78
N ILE A 97 0.53 -1.27 -12.91
CA ILE A 97 -0.16 -1.40 -14.18
C ILE A 97 -0.29 -0.02 -14.86
N THR A 98 -0.74 0.98 -14.11
CA THR A 98 -0.92 2.33 -14.63
C THR A 98 0.40 2.94 -15.10
N GLN A 99 1.47 2.76 -14.34
CA GLN A 99 2.80 3.23 -14.69
C GLN A 99 3.30 2.58 -15.98
N TYR A 100 3.22 1.27 -16.10
CA TYR A 100 3.60 0.54 -17.31
C TYR A 100 2.81 1.03 -18.53
N MET A 101 1.49 1.13 -18.41
CA MET A 101 0.63 1.58 -19.50
C MET A 101 0.92 3.03 -19.92
N ASN A 102 1.21 3.91 -18.95
CA ASN A 102 1.60 5.29 -19.25
C ASN A 102 2.94 5.36 -19.98
N LEU A 103 3.92 4.53 -19.60
CA LEU A 103 5.20 4.42 -20.31
C LEU A 103 5.00 3.95 -21.77
N VAL A 104 4.21 2.90 -21.97
CA VAL A 104 3.87 2.40 -23.32
C VAL A 104 3.23 3.50 -24.15
N ARG A 105 2.25 4.22 -23.58
CA ARG A 105 1.60 5.36 -24.26
C ARG A 105 2.59 6.47 -24.60
N GLY A 106 3.49 6.80 -23.68
CA GLY A 106 4.53 7.80 -23.89
C GLY A 106 5.44 7.45 -25.04
N TYR A 107 5.90 6.20 -25.13
CA TYR A 107 6.74 5.74 -26.23
C TYR A 107 5.99 5.73 -27.57
N ILE A 108 4.75 5.26 -27.62
CA ILE A 108 3.91 5.31 -28.83
C ILE A 108 3.70 6.76 -29.27
N GLY A 109 3.39 7.67 -28.33
CA GLY A 109 3.26 9.11 -28.59
C GLY A 109 4.55 9.75 -29.07
N GLY A 110 5.71 9.21 -28.69
CA GLY A 110 7.04 9.60 -29.18
C GLY A 110 7.42 9.04 -30.53
N GLY A 111 6.51 8.32 -31.23
CA GLY A 111 6.71 7.80 -32.58
C GLY A 111 7.39 6.42 -32.66
N PHE A 112 7.54 5.71 -31.53
CA PHE A 112 8.05 4.33 -31.55
C PHE A 112 6.96 3.35 -32.00
N SER A 113 7.39 2.26 -32.63
CA SER A 113 6.46 1.17 -32.94
C SER A 113 5.93 0.51 -31.65
N VAL A 114 4.76 -0.11 -31.73
CA VAL A 114 4.14 -0.78 -30.56
C VAL A 114 5.11 -1.78 -29.93
N LYS A 115 5.79 -2.61 -30.75
CA LYS A 115 6.74 -3.62 -30.25
C LYS A 115 7.95 -2.99 -29.55
N GLU A 116 8.50 -1.93 -30.08
CA GLU A 116 9.61 -1.19 -29.45
C GLU A 116 9.17 -0.50 -28.16
N ALA A 117 7.97 0.08 -28.15
CA ALA A 117 7.39 0.70 -26.96
C ALA A 117 7.22 -0.30 -25.83
N LEU A 118 6.70 -1.50 -26.12
CA LEU A 118 6.53 -2.57 -25.13
C LEU A 118 7.88 -3.07 -24.60
N ALA A 119 8.86 -3.29 -25.50
CA ALA A 119 10.20 -3.74 -25.10
C ALA A 119 10.93 -2.70 -24.23
N LYS A 120 10.80 -1.41 -24.56
CA LYS A 120 11.41 -0.32 -23.77
C LYS A 120 10.71 -0.12 -22.43
N ALA A 121 9.39 -0.21 -22.39
CA ALA A 121 8.61 -0.09 -21.17
C ALA A 121 8.94 -1.23 -20.19
N GLY A 122 9.10 -2.46 -20.67
CA GLY A 122 9.48 -3.62 -19.84
C GLY A 122 10.89 -3.52 -19.23
N LYS A 123 11.80 -2.79 -19.87
CA LYS A 123 13.17 -2.57 -19.36
C LYS A 123 13.33 -1.28 -18.56
N ALA A 124 12.31 -0.47 -18.45
CA ALA A 124 12.40 0.82 -17.77
C ALA A 124 12.64 0.66 -16.26
N ASP A 125 12.22 -0.45 -15.68
CA ASP A 125 12.39 -0.75 -14.25
C ASP A 125 13.81 -1.23 -13.90
N GLU A 126 14.61 -1.68 -14.89
CA GLU A 126 16.02 -2.04 -14.69
C GLU A 126 16.94 -0.84 -14.47
N LYS A 127 16.48 0.36 -14.83
CA LYS A 127 17.21 1.58 -14.51
C LYS A 127 16.94 1.99 -13.07
N THR A 128 17.80 1.54 -12.16
CA THR A 128 17.95 2.16 -10.85
C THR A 128 18.24 3.65 -11.07
N VAL A 129 17.22 4.47 -10.91
CA VAL A 129 17.41 5.91 -10.81
C VAL A 129 18.05 6.14 -9.45
N ASP A 130 19.30 6.53 -9.45
CA ASP A 130 19.99 6.99 -8.24
C ASP A 130 19.31 8.32 -7.83
N VAL A 131 18.29 8.17 -6.97
CA VAL A 131 17.56 9.32 -6.46
C VAL A 131 18.41 9.94 -5.38
N ASN A 132 19.28 10.87 -5.77
CA ASN A 132 19.87 11.79 -4.81
C ASN A 132 18.74 12.67 -4.27
N VAL A 133 18.17 12.29 -3.14
CA VAL A 133 17.30 13.16 -2.37
C VAL A 133 18.16 14.33 -1.94
N LEU A 134 18.05 15.46 -2.65
CA LEU A 134 18.60 16.71 -2.19
C LEU A 134 17.90 17.00 -0.85
N GLU A 135 18.57 16.68 0.25
CA GLU A 135 18.16 17.10 1.58
C GLU A 135 18.19 18.65 1.60
N THR A 136 17.07 19.25 1.18
CA THR A 136 16.88 20.69 1.26
C THR A 136 16.77 21.03 2.75
N GLY A 137 17.92 21.25 3.38
CA GLY A 137 18.12 22.00 4.61
C GLY A 137 17.16 21.71 5.76
N GLY A 138 17.00 20.47 6.16
CA GLY A 138 16.31 20.14 7.38
C GLY A 138 16.27 18.62 7.55
N LYS A 139 17.19 18.08 8.34
CA LYS A 139 17.10 16.70 8.80
C LYS A 139 15.82 16.52 9.62
N THR A 140 14.71 16.27 8.96
CA THR A 140 13.46 15.90 9.60
C THR A 140 13.32 14.38 9.79
N THR A 141 14.43 13.66 9.68
CA THR A 141 14.47 12.29 10.19
C THR A 141 14.47 12.38 11.70
N HIS A 142 13.30 12.56 12.27
CA HIS A 142 13.16 12.51 13.71
C HIS A 142 13.64 11.14 14.17
N SER A 143 14.78 11.12 14.87
CA SER A 143 15.31 9.93 15.50
C SER A 143 14.23 9.28 16.36
N TYR A 144 14.26 7.94 16.53
CA TYR A 144 13.42 7.23 17.48
C TYR A 144 13.37 7.89 18.86
N VAL A 145 14.47 8.54 19.26
CA VAL A 145 14.60 9.35 20.47
C VAL A 145 13.59 10.50 20.50
N TYR A 146 13.37 11.18 19.37
CA TYR A 146 12.37 12.25 19.28
C TYR A 146 10.96 11.71 19.53
N TYR A 147 10.59 10.62 18.89
CA TYR A 147 9.28 10.01 19.09
C TYR A 147 9.10 9.51 20.52
N PHE A 148 10.15 8.91 21.10
CA PHE A 148 10.11 8.50 22.50
C PHE A 148 9.80 9.70 23.40
N PHE A 149 10.53 10.79 23.31
CA PHE A 149 10.28 11.97 24.12
C PHE A 149 8.96 12.67 23.81
N ALA A 150 8.46 12.60 22.58
CA ALA A 150 7.16 13.14 22.22
C ALA A 150 5.99 12.34 22.86
N TYR A 151 6.15 11.02 23.01
CA TYR A 151 5.12 10.17 23.62
C TYR A 151 5.20 10.04 25.14
N VAL A 152 6.35 10.24 25.77
CA VAL A 152 6.53 10.15 27.21
C VAL A 152 5.55 11.03 28.00
N PRO A 153 5.34 12.33 27.68
CA PRO A 153 4.37 13.16 28.40
C PRO A 153 2.94 12.59 28.30
N TYR A 154 2.56 12.05 27.14
CA TYR A 154 1.25 11.45 26.96
C TYR A 154 1.07 10.19 27.82
N ILE A 155 2.07 9.32 27.87
CA ILE A 155 2.05 8.11 28.71
C ILE A 155 1.97 8.50 30.18
N LEU A 156 2.76 9.49 30.63
CA LEU A 156 2.72 9.99 31.99
C LEU A 156 1.33 10.55 32.36
N LEU A 157 0.72 11.32 31.44
CA LEU A 157 -0.62 11.84 31.62
C LEU A 157 -1.64 10.72 31.79
N CYS A 158 -1.57 9.69 30.94
CA CYS A 158 -2.46 8.51 31.06
C CYS A 158 -2.27 7.79 32.39
N LEU A 159 -1.03 7.59 32.85
CA LEU A 159 -0.73 6.97 34.12
C LEU A 159 -1.28 7.82 35.32
N CYS A 160 -1.14 9.15 35.24
CA CYS A 160 -1.71 10.04 36.22
C CYS A 160 -3.23 9.93 36.25
N ILE A 161 -3.90 9.93 35.11
CA ILE A 161 -5.36 9.82 35.03
C ILE A 161 -5.82 8.47 35.60
N VAL A 162 -5.23 7.37 35.18
CA VAL A 162 -5.62 6.02 35.62
C VAL A 162 -5.27 5.77 37.08
N GLY A 163 -4.13 6.27 37.56
CA GLY A 163 -3.68 6.06 38.96
C GLY A 163 -4.34 7.01 39.94
N ILE A 164 -4.43 8.29 39.61
CA ILE A 164 -4.93 9.32 40.57
C ILE A 164 -6.45 9.41 40.58
N SER A 165 -7.10 9.22 39.43
CA SER A 165 -8.56 9.36 39.31
C SER A 165 -9.35 8.47 40.28
N PRO A 166 -9.05 7.16 40.42
CA PRO A 166 -9.76 6.31 41.37
C PRO A 166 -9.56 6.77 42.82
N VAL A 167 -8.36 7.23 43.17
CA VAL A 167 -8.04 7.73 44.50
C VAL A 167 -8.84 8.99 44.82
N LEU A 168 -8.89 9.94 43.87
CA LEU A 168 -9.68 11.15 44.00
C LEU A 168 -11.19 10.85 44.17
N VAL A 169 -11.71 9.92 43.36
CA VAL A 169 -13.12 9.50 43.44
C VAL A 169 -13.44 8.93 44.83
N VAL A 170 -12.52 8.14 45.40
CA VAL A 170 -12.70 7.59 46.74
C VAL A 170 -12.62 8.68 47.80
N LEU A 171 -11.66 9.59 47.71
CA LEU A 171 -11.49 10.70 48.66
C LEU A 171 -12.66 11.69 48.65
N HIS A 172 -13.35 11.85 47.51
CA HIS A 172 -14.53 12.74 47.40
C HIS A 172 -15.82 12.11 47.91
N LYS A 173 -15.83 10.83 48.35
CA LYS A 173 -17.01 10.23 48.99
C LYS A 173 -17.30 10.96 50.31
N PRO A 174 -18.57 11.41 50.59
CA PRO A 174 -18.89 12.20 51.78
C PRO A 174 -18.45 11.51 53.06
N GLN A 175 -18.63 10.23 53.16
CA GLN A 175 -18.26 9.43 54.33
C GLN A 175 -16.76 9.43 54.68
N ILE A 176 -15.91 9.51 53.64
CA ILE A 176 -14.47 9.57 53.82
C ILE A 176 -14.04 10.99 54.13
N ARG A 177 -14.64 11.97 53.49
CA ARG A 177 -14.37 13.39 53.71
C ARG A 177 -14.70 13.79 55.14
N GLU A 178 -15.82 13.35 55.69
CA GLU A 178 -16.21 13.56 57.10
C GLU A 178 -15.20 12.92 58.05
N ARG A 179 -14.73 11.71 57.77
CA ARG A 179 -13.69 11.06 58.60
C ARG A 179 -12.37 11.82 58.58
N ILE A 180 -11.97 12.36 57.45
CA ILE A 180 -10.74 13.15 57.29
C ILE A 180 -10.87 14.46 58.09
N GLN A 181 -12.06 15.11 58.08
CA GLN A 181 -12.32 16.34 58.82
C GLN A 181 -12.36 16.12 60.32
N CYS A 182 -12.76 14.92 60.79
CA CYS A 182 -12.75 14.56 62.21
C CYS A 182 -11.35 14.06 62.67
N SER A 183 -10.40 13.87 61.78
CA SER A 183 -9.04 13.50 62.12
C SER A 183 -8.24 14.78 62.48
N SER A 184 -7.27 14.65 63.38
CA SER A 184 -6.43 15.78 63.82
C SER A 184 -5.45 16.29 62.73
N TYR A 185 -5.53 15.81 61.52
CA TYR A 185 -4.80 16.33 60.38
C TYR A 185 -5.56 17.50 59.76
N SER A 186 -5.09 18.68 60.05
CA SER A 186 -5.50 19.90 59.35
C SER A 186 -4.66 20.03 58.06
N PHE A 187 -5.36 20.10 56.93
CA PHE A 187 -4.71 20.49 55.67
C PHE A 187 -4.69 22.00 55.56
#